data_d58b7e1d3fe31604881c5c2ad2b098c0
#
_entry.id   d58b7e1d3fe31604881c5c2ad2b098c0
#
_cell.length_a   1.000
_cell.length_b   1.000
_cell.length_c   1.000
_cell.angle_alpha   90.00
_cell.angle_beta   90.00
_cell.angle_gamma   90.00
#
_symmetry.space_group_name_H-M   'P 1'
#
loop_
_entity.id
_entity.type
_entity.pdbx_description
1 polymer ?
#
loop_
_entity_poly.entity_id
_entity_poly.type
_entity_poly.pdbx_seq_one_letter_code
_entity_poly.pdbx_strand_id
1 'polypeptide(L)'
;MKVFETFRDAFRAPDLRVKILFTLAMLLVFRFLAHVPLPGVDQTQLASVLQNNQLLSLLDLFSGGGLSRFSVVALGVNPYINASIIMTLLNQTIPPLERLSKEGEYGRNKINSYTRMLTVPLALLQGIGVSVFMQRSGVLPDFGPQNLGLTLAILCTLTAGTLILMWLGELISERGIGNGISFIIFAGIVGRLPRTVQQTLEVQTNYFALAIYAIIAVLVIAAIVFIQEGQRRVPVQYAKRVRGTRMYSGGATHIPLRVNSAGVIPIIFAISILLLPSQVAQYFTNSDTEWLKNLATGVVNAFQNTVLYNGAYFVLVVAFTFFYTAFTFVPNDVADNIKRYGGFIPGIRPGRPTAEFLGRVVTRITIAGALFLGIVAVMPTLIGDLTGVQTLRLGGTSILIVVGVVVETMKQLEAQLLMRSYEGFIR
;
A
#
# COMPACT_ATOMS: atom_id res chain seq x y z
N MET A 1 2.85 -26.93 -0.50
CA MET A 1 4.05 -27.50 -1.14
C MET A 1 4.59 -26.61 -2.25
N LYS A 2 3.79 -26.14 -3.21
CA LYS A 2 4.26 -25.28 -4.33
C LYS A 2 5.00 -24.00 -3.91
N VAL A 3 4.55 -23.28 -2.88
CA VAL A 3 5.17 -22.00 -2.43
C VAL A 3 6.61 -22.20 -1.98
N PHE A 4 6.90 -23.26 -1.23
CA PHE A 4 8.25 -23.54 -0.75
C PHE A 4 9.18 -24.01 -1.87
N GLU A 5 8.64 -24.76 -2.84
CA GLU A 5 9.37 -25.18 -4.06
C GLU A 5 9.72 -23.97 -4.92
N THR A 6 8.76 -23.07 -5.17
CA THR A 6 8.98 -21.82 -5.92
C THR A 6 10.07 -20.96 -5.28
N PHE A 7 10.04 -20.84 -3.94
CA PHE A 7 11.05 -20.05 -3.21
C PHE A 7 12.44 -20.69 -3.30
N ARG A 8 12.53 -22.02 -3.14
CA ARG A 8 13.79 -22.77 -3.29
C ARG A 8 14.37 -22.65 -4.71
N ASP A 9 13.51 -22.74 -5.73
CA ASP A 9 13.92 -22.66 -7.11
C ASP A 9 14.33 -21.24 -7.51
N ALA A 10 13.67 -20.21 -6.94
CA ALA A 10 14.07 -18.82 -7.09
C ALA A 10 15.47 -18.57 -6.50
N PHE A 11 15.79 -19.14 -5.32
CA PHE A 11 17.14 -19.04 -4.74
C PHE A 11 18.23 -19.78 -5.53
N ARG A 12 17.87 -20.84 -6.26
CA ARG A 12 18.79 -21.57 -7.13
C ARG A 12 19.10 -20.82 -8.43
N ALA A 13 18.21 -19.93 -8.87
CA ALA A 13 18.41 -19.09 -10.04
C ALA A 13 19.35 -17.91 -9.72
N PRO A 14 20.55 -17.81 -10.34
CA PRO A 14 21.54 -16.78 -9.95
C PRO A 14 20.99 -15.36 -10.09
N ASP A 15 20.25 -15.07 -11.17
CA ASP A 15 19.69 -13.75 -11.43
C ASP A 15 18.63 -13.34 -10.39
N LEU A 16 17.74 -14.29 -10.02
CA LEU A 16 16.72 -14.06 -9.01
C LEU A 16 17.32 -13.95 -7.61
N ARG A 17 18.33 -14.76 -7.31
CA ARG A 17 19.06 -14.68 -6.05
C ARG A 17 19.68 -13.31 -5.84
N VAL A 18 20.30 -12.72 -6.86
CA VAL A 18 20.87 -11.36 -6.77
C VAL A 18 19.77 -10.33 -6.45
N LYS A 19 18.62 -10.40 -7.13
CA LYS A 19 17.47 -9.51 -6.88
C LYS A 19 16.91 -9.66 -5.47
N ILE A 20 16.78 -10.91 -4.98
CA ILE A 20 16.31 -11.19 -3.61
C ILE A 20 17.28 -10.61 -2.59
N LEU A 21 18.58 -10.89 -2.73
CA LEU A 21 19.61 -10.40 -1.83
C LEU A 21 19.70 -8.87 -1.84
N PHE A 22 19.58 -8.26 -3.02
CA PHE A 22 19.52 -6.80 -3.15
C PHE A 22 18.33 -6.21 -2.39
N THR A 23 17.12 -6.78 -2.57
CA THR A 23 15.92 -6.36 -1.83
C THR A 23 16.12 -6.47 -0.33
N LEU A 24 16.65 -7.60 0.16
CA LEU A 24 16.93 -7.80 1.58
C LEU A 24 17.96 -6.80 2.10
N ALA A 25 19.03 -6.50 1.34
CA ALA A 25 20.03 -5.50 1.72
C ALA A 25 19.40 -4.10 1.86
N MET A 26 18.55 -3.68 0.93
CA MET A 26 17.84 -2.40 1.01
C MET A 26 16.87 -2.35 2.22
N LEU A 27 16.20 -3.45 2.53
CA LEU A 27 15.36 -3.53 3.74
C LEU A 27 16.18 -3.49 5.03
N LEU A 28 17.40 -4.02 5.06
CA LEU A 28 18.32 -3.87 6.20
C LEU A 28 18.73 -2.41 6.38
N VAL A 29 19.04 -1.69 5.29
CA VAL A 29 19.34 -0.25 5.36
C VAL A 29 18.13 0.53 5.91
N PHE A 30 16.91 0.23 5.42
CA PHE A 30 15.68 0.82 5.97
C PHE A 30 15.56 0.57 7.48
N ARG A 31 15.75 -0.68 7.92
CA ARG A 31 15.66 -1.02 9.36
C ARG A 31 16.71 -0.31 10.18
N PHE A 32 17.93 -0.16 9.67
CA PHE A 32 18.97 0.62 10.34
C PHE A 32 18.53 2.07 10.52
N LEU A 33 18.07 2.74 9.46
CA LEU A 33 17.60 4.14 9.52
C LEU A 33 16.42 4.32 10.49
N ALA A 34 15.52 3.35 10.58
CA ALA A 34 14.39 3.38 11.51
C ALA A 34 14.81 3.26 12.98
N HIS A 35 16.07 2.90 13.26
CA HIS A 35 16.61 2.79 14.60
C HIS A 35 17.52 3.95 15.01
N VAL A 36 17.79 4.89 14.10
CA VAL A 36 18.61 6.09 14.38
C VAL A 36 17.69 7.20 14.88
N PRO A 37 17.65 7.48 16.20
CA PRO A 37 16.77 8.51 16.75
C PRO A 37 17.28 9.91 16.42
N LEU A 38 16.37 10.88 16.34
CA LEU A 38 16.71 12.29 16.24
C LEU A 38 17.18 12.83 17.61
N PRO A 39 18.08 13.81 17.62
CA PRO A 39 18.55 14.44 18.86
C PRO A 39 17.43 15.26 19.53
N GLY A 40 17.47 15.38 20.84
CA GLY A 40 16.54 16.22 21.62
C GLY A 40 15.17 15.60 21.88
N VAL A 41 15.00 14.29 21.70
CA VAL A 41 13.73 13.56 21.88
C VAL A 41 13.66 12.90 23.24
N ASP A 42 12.62 13.20 24.03
CA ASP A 42 12.31 12.45 25.25
C ASP A 42 11.56 11.15 24.92
N GLN A 43 12.27 10.02 25.02
CA GLN A 43 11.76 8.69 24.69
C GLN A 43 10.63 8.24 25.63
N THR A 44 10.64 8.70 26.89
CA THR A 44 9.65 8.28 27.89
C THR A 44 8.31 8.95 27.62
N GLN A 45 8.33 10.23 27.31
CA GLN A 45 7.12 10.97 26.92
C GLN A 45 6.59 10.52 25.57
N LEU A 46 7.47 10.24 24.60
CA LEU A 46 7.07 9.73 23.29
C LEU A 46 6.27 8.43 23.41
N ALA A 47 6.71 7.49 24.27
CA ALA A 47 6.01 6.22 24.46
C ALA A 47 4.58 6.43 25.03
N SER A 48 4.40 7.35 25.98
CA SER A 48 3.08 7.68 26.56
C SER A 48 2.14 8.33 25.55
N VAL A 49 2.66 9.26 24.71
CA VAL A 49 1.89 9.94 23.66
C VAL A 49 1.40 8.96 22.60
N LEU A 50 2.24 8.01 22.19
CA LEU A 50 1.89 6.99 21.21
C LEU A 50 0.84 6.00 21.73
N GLN A 51 0.94 5.59 23.00
CA GLN A 51 -0.04 4.68 23.60
C GLN A 51 -1.44 5.32 23.71
N ASN A 52 -1.50 6.63 23.97
CA ASN A 52 -2.76 7.36 24.14
C ASN A 52 -3.36 7.85 22.82
N ASN A 53 -2.64 7.76 21.69
CA ASN A 53 -3.10 8.28 20.41
C ASN A 53 -3.08 7.20 19.31
N GLN A 54 -4.27 6.66 19.00
CA GLN A 54 -4.45 5.60 18.01
C GLN A 54 -3.99 6.03 16.61
N LEU A 55 -4.17 7.30 16.22
CA LEU A 55 -3.77 7.81 14.92
C LEU A 55 -2.24 7.82 14.76
N LEU A 56 -1.51 8.22 15.80
CA LEU A 56 -0.05 8.18 15.78
C LEU A 56 0.48 6.75 15.73
N SER A 57 -0.20 5.82 16.40
CA SER A 57 0.16 4.39 16.33
C SER A 57 -0.02 3.82 14.92
N LEU A 58 -1.04 4.26 14.17
CA LEU A 58 -1.21 3.90 12.76
C LEU A 58 -0.10 4.52 11.88
N LEU A 59 0.24 5.81 12.09
CA LEU A 59 1.36 6.44 11.39
C LEU A 59 2.67 5.72 11.66
N ASP A 60 2.89 5.31 12.90
CA ASP A 60 4.08 4.56 13.29
C ASP A 60 4.16 3.19 12.58
N LEU A 61 3.02 2.58 12.31
CA LEU A 61 2.96 1.36 11.51
C LEU A 61 3.55 1.55 10.10
N PHE A 62 3.17 2.64 9.42
CA PHE A 62 3.65 2.96 8.07
C PHE A 62 5.10 3.45 8.05
N SER A 63 5.60 4.02 9.15
CA SER A 63 7.02 4.38 9.30
C SER A 63 7.89 3.19 9.70
N GLY A 64 7.29 2.01 9.92
CA GLY A 64 8.02 0.81 10.33
C GLY A 64 8.59 0.87 11.75
N GLY A 65 7.97 1.64 12.65
CA GLY A 65 8.44 1.88 14.00
C GLY A 65 9.39 3.08 14.10
N GLY A 66 9.54 3.84 13.01
CA GLY A 66 10.37 5.05 12.99
C GLY A 66 9.81 6.17 13.85
N LEU A 67 8.47 6.32 13.92
CA LEU A 67 7.83 7.34 14.74
C LEU A 67 7.92 7.01 16.23
N SER A 68 7.82 5.73 16.61
CA SER A 68 7.92 5.31 18.02
C SER A 68 9.30 5.57 18.65
N ARG A 69 10.30 5.85 17.84
CA ARG A 69 11.65 6.26 18.25
C ARG A 69 11.98 7.67 17.82
N PHE A 70 11.06 8.32 17.13
CA PHE A 70 11.26 9.58 16.45
C PHE A 70 12.58 9.59 15.65
N SER A 71 12.73 8.59 14.78
CA SER A 71 13.93 8.36 14.00
C SER A 71 14.04 9.29 12.79
N VAL A 72 15.17 9.25 12.10
CA VAL A 72 15.41 9.95 10.82
C VAL A 72 14.27 9.68 9.81
N VAL A 73 13.66 8.51 9.85
CA VAL A 73 12.56 8.09 8.97
C VAL A 73 11.19 8.07 9.68
N ALA A 74 10.99 8.93 10.69
CA ALA A 74 9.75 8.96 11.46
C ALA A 74 8.49 9.24 10.62
N LEU A 75 8.57 10.03 9.55
CA LEU A 75 7.47 10.25 8.61
C LEU A 75 7.20 9.03 7.71
N GLY A 76 8.15 8.11 7.59
CA GLY A 76 8.04 6.95 6.73
C GLY A 76 7.92 7.33 5.25
N VAL A 77 7.21 6.48 4.50
CA VAL A 77 6.89 6.70 3.07
C VAL A 77 5.58 7.46 2.86
N ASN A 78 4.93 7.92 3.92
CA ASN A 78 3.60 8.53 3.89
C ASN A 78 3.52 9.80 3.00
N PRO A 79 4.49 10.75 3.06
CA PRO A 79 4.48 11.91 2.17
C PRO A 79 4.55 11.55 0.68
N TYR A 80 5.33 10.50 0.34
CA TYR A 80 5.42 9.99 -1.02
C TYR A 80 4.12 9.31 -1.48
N ILE A 81 3.47 8.55 -0.61
CA ILE A 81 2.16 7.94 -0.91
C ILE A 81 1.14 9.02 -1.21
N ASN A 82 1.07 10.07 -0.37
CA ASN A 82 0.18 11.21 -0.59
C ASN A 82 0.47 11.92 -1.92
N ALA A 83 1.75 12.17 -2.24
CA ALA A 83 2.17 12.73 -3.52
C ALA A 83 1.73 11.84 -4.70
N SER A 84 1.90 10.53 -4.58
CA SER A 84 1.49 9.55 -5.60
C SER A 84 -0.02 9.53 -5.80
N ILE A 85 -0.81 9.61 -4.72
CA ILE A 85 -2.28 9.70 -4.81
C ILE A 85 -2.69 10.97 -5.55
N ILE A 86 -2.15 12.11 -5.13
CA ILE A 86 -2.43 13.41 -5.75
C ILE A 86 -2.09 13.37 -7.25
N MET A 87 -0.91 12.88 -7.60
CA MET A 87 -0.50 12.77 -9.01
C MET A 87 -1.37 11.80 -9.81
N THR A 88 -1.81 10.68 -9.22
CA THR A 88 -2.71 9.73 -9.87
C THR A 88 -4.08 10.37 -10.17
N LEU A 89 -4.61 11.15 -9.23
CA LEU A 89 -5.86 11.89 -9.41
C LEU A 89 -5.71 13.01 -10.46
N LEU A 90 -4.61 13.76 -10.41
CA LEU A 90 -4.32 14.82 -11.37
C LEU A 90 -4.13 14.30 -12.80
N ASN A 91 -3.53 13.13 -12.96
CA ASN A 91 -3.37 12.48 -14.27
C ASN A 91 -4.72 12.19 -14.96
N GLN A 92 -5.78 11.99 -14.20
CA GLN A 92 -7.12 11.76 -14.76
C GLN A 92 -7.90 13.05 -15.01
N THR A 93 -7.59 14.10 -14.25
CA THR A 93 -8.36 15.36 -14.27
C THR A 93 -7.75 16.34 -15.24
N ILE A 94 -6.42 16.34 -15.40
CA ILE A 94 -5.69 17.33 -16.19
C ILE A 94 -5.29 16.73 -17.55
N PRO A 95 -5.92 17.19 -18.69
CA PRO A 95 -5.67 16.61 -20.02
C PRO A 95 -4.20 16.55 -20.46
N PRO A 96 -3.33 17.55 -20.20
CA PRO A 96 -1.90 17.44 -20.48
C PRO A 96 -1.19 16.28 -19.77
N LEU A 97 -1.55 16.01 -18.51
CA LEU A 97 -0.97 14.90 -17.74
C LEU A 97 -1.49 13.55 -18.23
N GLU A 98 -2.77 13.47 -18.61
CA GLU A 98 -3.36 12.28 -19.23
C GLU A 98 -2.64 11.92 -20.54
N ARG A 99 -2.37 12.91 -21.40
CA ARG A 99 -1.59 12.70 -22.64
C ARG A 99 -0.19 12.21 -22.33
N LEU A 100 0.49 12.85 -21.38
CA LEU A 100 1.83 12.47 -20.94
C LEU A 100 1.86 11.01 -20.44
N SER A 101 0.85 10.56 -19.70
CA SER A 101 0.77 9.18 -19.21
C SER A 101 0.66 8.14 -20.33
N LYS A 102 0.14 8.54 -21.50
CA LYS A 102 0.00 7.70 -22.70
C LYS A 102 1.24 7.69 -23.60
N GLU A 103 2.24 8.54 -23.33
CA GLU A 103 3.51 8.61 -24.08
C GLU A 103 4.49 7.46 -23.73
N GLY A 104 4.03 6.41 -23.04
CA GLY A 104 4.84 5.23 -22.73
C GLY A 104 5.83 5.47 -21.58
N GLU A 105 7.07 4.97 -21.73
CA GLU A 105 8.06 5.00 -20.65
C GLU A 105 8.56 6.41 -20.34
N TYR A 106 8.75 7.25 -21.35
CA TYR A 106 9.14 8.65 -21.17
C TYR A 106 8.13 9.44 -20.32
N GLY A 107 6.85 9.31 -20.64
CA GLY A 107 5.78 9.99 -19.91
C GLY A 107 5.68 9.52 -18.46
N ARG A 108 5.80 8.21 -18.23
CA ARG A 108 5.81 7.64 -16.88
C ARG A 108 6.97 8.16 -16.04
N ASN A 109 8.19 8.22 -16.61
CA ASN A 109 9.36 8.74 -15.92
C ASN A 109 9.20 10.21 -15.53
N LYS A 110 8.56 11.01 -16.39
CA LYS A 110 8.28 12.42 -16.13
C LYS A 110 7.23 12.60 -15.02
N ILE A 111 6.18 11.78 -15.01
CA ILE A 111 5.17 11.76 -13.94
C ILE A 111 5.80 11.35 -12.60
N ASN A 112 6.67 10.33 -12.59
CA ASN A 112 7.41 9.95 -11.40
C ASN A 112 8.30 11.09 -10.89
N SER A 113 8.94 11.86 -11.77
CA SER A 113 9.72 13.04 -11.40
C SER A 113 8.85 14.12 -10.74
N TYR A 114 7.65 14.36 -11.24
CA TYR A 114 6.69 15.29 -10.60
C TYR A 114 6.23 14.78 -9.23
N THR A 115 6.00 13.47 -9.10
CA THR A 115 5.67 12.86 -7.79
C THR A 115 6.79 13.06 -6.78
N ARG A 116 8.06 12.85 -7.19
CA ARG A 116 9.23 13.12 -6.33
C ARG A 116 9.32 14.58 -5.89
N MET A 117 9.11 15.51 -6.84
CA MET A 117 9.11 16.96 -6.54
C MET A 117 7.99 17.33 -5.56
N LEU A 118 6.79 16.76 -5.73
CA LEU A 118 5.65 17.01 -4.85
C LEU A 118 5.86 16.39 -3.45
N THR A 119 6.64 15.33 -3.35
CA THR A 119 6.95 14.69 -2.06
C THR A 119 7.72 15.63 -1.12
N VAL A 120 8.60 16.50 -1.64
CA VAL A 120 9.41 17.41 -0.82
C VAL A 120 8.56 18.38 0.00
N PRO A 121 7.69 19.20 -0.60
CA PRO A 121 6.84 20.12 0.17
C PRO A 121 5.86 19.39 1.09
N LEU A 122 5.35 18.22 0.69
CA LEU A 122 4.49 17.42 1.56
C LEU A 122 5.24 16.85 2.77
N ALA A 123 6.49 16.41 2.58
CA ALA A 123 7.33 15.94 3.68
C ALA A 123 7.67 17.07 4.66
N LEU A 124 7.95 18.28 4.15
CA LEU A 124 8.17 19.47 4.98
C LEU A 124 6.91 19.83 5.78
N LEU A 125 5.75 19.90 5.14
CA LEU A 125 4.49 20.21 5.81
C LEU A 125 4.15 19.18 6.90
N GLN A 126 4.25 17.89 6.59
CA GLN A 126 4.01 16.83 7.57
C GLN A 126 5.08 16.83 8.67
N GLY A 127 6.34 17.08 8.32
CA GLY A 127 7.44 17.21 9.27
C GLY A 127 7.22 18.34 10.27
N ILE A 128 6.86 19.53 9.81
CA ILE A 128 6.50 20.67 10.67
C ILE A 128 5.37 20.27 11.61
N GLY A 129 4.33 19.69 11.05
CA GLY A 129 3.17 19.36 11.84
C GLY A 129 3.42 18.32 12.92
N VAL A 130 4.07 17.21 12.57
CA VAL A 130 4.41 16.17 13.56
C VAL A 130 5.36 16.76 14.62
N SER A 131 6.34 17.57 14.23
CA SER A 131 7.28 18.20 15.17
C SER A 131 6.60 19.19 16.12
N VAL A 132 5.67 20.02 15.62
CA VAL A 132 4.86 20.94 16.46
C VAL A 132 3.98 20.15 17.42
N PHE A 133 3.37 19.07 16.96
CA PHE A 133 2.58 18.20 17.82
C PHE A 133 3.44 17.57 18.94
N MET A 134 4.63 17.08 18.59
CA MET A 134 5.58 16.48 19.55
C MET A 134 6.12 17.52 20.53
N GLN A 135 6.36 18.77 20.09
CA GLN A 135 6.72 19.87 20.98
C GLN A 135 5.61 20.14 22.02
N ARG A 136 4.38 20.26 21.58
CA ARG A 136 3.22 20.51 22.46
C ARG A 136 2.96 19.37 23.44
N SER A 137 3.32 18.16 23.07
CA SER A 137 3.21 16.96 23.92
C SER A 137 4.43 16.80 24.85
N GLY A 138 5.39 17.75 24.87
CA GLY A 138 6.58 17.72 25.70
C GLY A 138 7.67 16.74 25.24
N VAL A 139 7.49 16.10 24.09
CA VAL A 139 8.47 15.14 23.52
C VAL A 139 9.68 15.85 22.91
N LEU A 140 9.47 17.06 22.36
CA LEU A 140 10.48 17.92 21.72
C LEU A 140 10.45 19.32 22.34
N PRO A 141 10.90 19.50 23.60
CA PRO A 141 10.76 20.78 24.30
C PRO A 141 11.53 21.93 23.62
N ASP A 142 12.66 21.62 22.97
CA ASP A 142 13.54 22.61 22.35
C ASP A 142 13.20 22.93 20.88
N PHE A 143 12.13 22.37 20.34
CA PHE A 143 11.67 22.67 18.97
C PHE A 143 10.94 24.01 18.95
N GLY A 144 11.31 24.91 18.03
CA GLY A 144 10.61 26.18 17.85
C GLY A 144 11.55 27.33 17.48
N PRO A 145 11.00 28.56 17.41
CA PRO A 145 11.78 29.74 16.96
C PRO A 145 12.92 30.12 17.90
N GLN A 146 12.91 29.62 19.14
CA GLN A 146 14.00 29.89 20.11
C GLN A 146 15.30 29.13 19.75
N ASN A 147 15.19 27.94 19.11
CA ASN A 147 16.28 27.08 18.66
C ASN A 147 16.19 26.79 17.16
N LEU A 148 16.33 27.83 16.31
CA LEU A 148 16.22 27.72 14.86
C LEU A 148 17.14 26.64 14.26
N GLY A 149 18.37 26.52 14.80
CA GLY A 149 19.33 25.51 14.33
C GLY A 149 18.83 24.08 14.51
N LEU A 150 18.32 23.75 15.71
CA LEU A 150 17.76 22.43 16.00
C LEU A 150 16.47 22.18 15.19
N THR A 151 15.60 23.17 15.10
CA THR A 151 14.34 23.09 14.35
C THR A 151 14.60 22.80 12.87
N LEU A 152 15.51 23.54 12.24
CA LEU A 152 15.89 23.31 10.84
C LEU A 152 16.57 21.94 10.67
N ALA A 153 17.43 21.55 11.59
CA ALA A 153 18.09 20.23 11.54
C ALA A 153 17.06 19.08 11.60
N ILE A 154 16.06 19.16 12.48
CA ILE A 154 14.99 18.15 12.58
C ILE A 154 14.18 18.11 11.28
N LEU A 155 13.73 19.26 10.75
CA LEU A 155 12.92 19.32 9.53
C LEU A 155 13.69 18.81 8.31
N CYS A 156 14.95 19.23 8.15
CA CYS A 156 15.81 18.74 7.07
C CYS A 156 16.03 17.23 7.17
N THR A 157 16.27 16.71 8.39
CA THR A 157 16.51 15.28 8.61
C THR A 157 15.26 14.45 8.31
N LEU A 158 14.07 14.86 8.78
CA LEU A 158 12.81 14.18 8.50
C LEU A 158 12.49 14.16 7.00
N THR A 159 12.72 15.29 6.33
CA THR A 159 12.51 15.39 4.88
C THR A 159 13.51 14.51 4.12
N ALA A 160 14.80 14.58 4.47
CA ALA A 160 15.85 13.75 3.88
C ALA A 160 15.56 12.26 4.11
N GLY A 161 15.12 11.87 5.31
CA GLY A 161 14.72 10.50 5.63
C GLY A 161 13.60 9.98 4.73
N THR A 162 12.57 10.79 4.50
CA THR A 162 11.48 10.44 3.55
C THR A 162 12.01 10.27 2.12
N LEU A 163 12.88 11.18 1.66
CA LEU A 163 13.47 11.09 0.32
C LEU A 163 14.37 9.86 0.15
N ILE A 164 15.12 9.52 1.19
CA ILE A 164 15.94 8.28 1.20
C ILE A 164 15.04 7.05 1.12
N LEU A 165 13.94 7.00 1.88
CA LEU A 165 12.99 5.88 1.80
C LEU A 165 12.32 5.77 0.43
N MET A 166 11.94 6.89 -0.15
CA MET A 166 11.41 6.94 -1.52
C MET A 166 12.44 6.36 -2.50
N TRP A 167 13.68 6.82 -2.43
CA TRP A 167 14.77 6.33 -3.28
C TRP A 167 15.05 4.83 -3.09
N LEU A 168 15.08 4.35 -1.84
CA LEU A 168 15.21 2.91 -1.56
C LEU A 168 14.06 2.10 -2.16
N GLY A 169 12.82 2.61 -2.07
CA GLY A 169 11.64 1.98 -2.67
C GLY A 169 11.74 1.90 -4.19
N GLU A 170 12.21 2.95 -4.84
CA GLU A 170 12.44 2.97 -6.29
C GLU A 170 13.55 2.00 -6.70
N LEU A 171 14.68 1.97 -5.98
CA LEU A 171 15.76 1.02 -6.23
C LEU A 171 15.30 -0.44 -6.11
N ILE A 172 14.48 -0.76 -5.10
CA ILE A 172 13.89 -2.10 -4.98
C ILE A 172 13.00 -2.40 -6.19
N SER A 173 12.19 -1.45 -6.64
CA SER A 173 11.29 -1.63 -7.79
C SER A 173 12.06 -1.83 -9.10
N GLU A 174 13.19 -1.14 -9.29
CA GLU A 174 14.02 -1.23 -10.51
C GLU A 174 14.91 -2.48 -10.53
N ARG A 175 15.60 -2.76 -9.44
CA ARG A 175 16.68 -3.78 -9.38
C ARG A 175 16.33 -4.98 -8.52
N GLY A 176 15.29 -4.90 -7.72
CA GLY A 176 14.84 -5.95 -6.81
C GLY A 176 13.66 -6.75 -7.35
N ILE A 177 12.76 -7.13 -6.44
CA ILE A 177 11.55 -7.88 -6.72
C ILE A 177 10.36 -7.08 -6.18
N GLY A 178 9.32 -6.98 -7.00
CA GLY A 178 8.06 -6.40 -6.57
C GLY A 178 8.03 -4.86 -6.50
N ASN A 179 7.01 -4.36 -5.83
CA ASN A 179 6.88 -2.93 -5.56
C ASN A 179 7.66 -2.55 -4.30
N GLY A 180 8.72 -1.77 -4.44
CA GLY A 180 9.62 -1.44 -3.33
C GLY A 180 8.96 -0.67 -2.20
N ILE A 181 8.01 0.23 -2.48
CA ILE A 181 7.27 0.95 -1.44
C ILE A 181 6.43 -0.02 -0.60
N SER A 182 5.73 -0.94 -1.26
CA SER A 182 4.98 -2.00 -0.58
C SER A 182 5.88 -2.89 0.27
N PHE A 183 7.11 -3.17 -0.19
CA PHE A 183 8.10 -3.93 0.58
C PHE A 183 8.62 -3.17 1.81
N ILE A 184 8.83 -1.87 1.72
CA ILE A 184 9.23 -1.04 2.88
C ILE A 184 8.12 -1.07 3.94
N ILE A 185 6.85 -0.91 3.54
CA ILE A 185 5.70 -0.99 4.45
C ILE A 185 5.61 -2.39 5.05
N PHE A 186 5.72 -3.42 4.24
CA PHE A 186 5.74 -4.83 4.67
C PHE A 186 6.83 -5.09 5.72
N ALA A 187 8.07 -4.66 5.46
CA ALA A 187 9.18 -4.84 6.39
C ALA A 187 8.97 -4.07 7.69
N GLY A 188 8.33 -2.90 7.62
CA GLY A 188 7.92 -2.11 8.78
C GLY A 188 6.95 -2.90 9.67
N ILE A 189 5.90 -3.46 9.06
CA ILE A 189 4.87 -4.23 9.76
C ILE A 189 5.44 -5.52 10.35
N VAL A 190 6.11 -6.33 9.52
CA VAL A 190 6.67 -7.64 9.95
C VAL A 190 7.70 -7.47 11.05
N GLY A 191 8.53 -6.43 10.97
CA GLY A 191 9.54 -6.17 11.98
C GLY A 191 8.99 -5.78 13.36
N ARG A 192 7.70 -5.45 13.48
CA ARG A 192 7.00 -5.16 14.77
C ARG A 192 6.23 -6.35 15.31
N LEU A 193 5.84 -7.29 14.44
CA LEU A 193 5.01 -8.43 14.83
C LEU A 193 5.54 -9.19 16.06
N PRO A 194 6.85 -9.53 16.14
CA PRO A 194 7.37 -10.28 17.31
C PRO A 194 7.11 -9.54 18.62
N ARG A 195 7.38 -8.23 18.65
CA ARG A 195 7.16 -7.39 19.84
C ARG A 195 5.69 -7.25 20.20
N THR A 196 4.83 -7.08 19.19
CA THR A 196 3.37 -7.00 19.40
C THR A 196 2.81 -8.29 19.94
N VAL A 197 3.25 -9.44 19.42
CA VAL A 197 2.85 -10.76 19.93
C VAL A 197 3.32 -10.96 21.37
N GLN A 198 4.58 -10.63 21.68
CA GLN A 198 5.12 -10.73 23.05
C GLN A 198 4.31 -9.86 24.02
N GLN A 199 4.08 -8.58 23.68
CA GLN A 199 3.28 -7.67 24.54
C GLN A 199 1.84 -8.19 24.75
N THR A 200 1.26 -8.80 23.72
CA THR A 200 -0.09 -9.36 23.83
C THR A 200 -0.11 -10.55 24.78
N LEU A 201 0.90 -11.42 24.71
CA LEU A 201 1.02 -12.58 25.63
C LEU A 201 1.26 -12.16 27.08
N GLU A 202 1.98 -11.06 27.30
CA GLU A 202 2.26 -10.53 28.65
C GLU A 202 1.04 -9.86 29.29
N VAL A 203 0.23 -9.14 28.48
CA VAL A 203 -0.93 -8.35 28.97
C VAL A 203 -2.20 -9.21 29.07
N GLN A 204 -2.38 -10.18 28.19
CA GLN A 204 -3.59 -10.99 28.13
C GLN A 204 -3.48 -12.23 29.02
N THR A 205 -4.32 -12.26 30.05
CA THR A 205 -4.48 -13.42 30.93
C THR A 205 -5.52 -14.44 30.43
N ASN A 206 -6.35 -14.03 29.46
CA ASN A 206 -7.41 -14.89 28.91
C ASN A 206 -6.92 -15.65 27.66
N TYR A 207 -6.36 -16.84 27.86
CA TYR A 207 -5.87 -17.71 26.78
C TYR A 207 -6.96 -18.15 25.79
N PHE A 208 -8.23 -18.20 26.24
CA PHE A 208 -9.36 -18.56 25.38
C PHE A 208 -9.64 -17.47 24.35
N ALA A 209 -9.64 -16.20 24.75
CA ALA A 209 -9.77 -15.06 23.84
C ALA A 209 -8.63 -15.00 22.83
N LEU A 210 -7.40 -15.31 23.27
CA LEU A 210 -6.23 -15.37 22.41
C LEU A 210 -6.33 -16.49 21.36
N ALA A 211 -6.83 -17.67 21.75
CA ALA A 211 -7.05 -18.78 20.83
C ALA A 211 -8.11 -18.46 19.78
N ILE A 212 -9.23 -17.84 20.17
CA ILE A 212 -10.27 -17.39 19.24
C ILE A 212 -9.68 -16.36 18.26
N TYR A 213 -8.91 -15.38 18.76
CA TYR A 213 -8.27 -14.38 17.91
C TYR A 213 -7.33 -15.02 16.89
N ALA A 214 -6.51 -15.99 17.30
CA ALA A 214 -5.60 -16.70 16.40
C ALA A 214 -6.34 -17.49 15.31
N ILE A 215 -7.44 -18.15 15.65
CA ILE A 215 -8.29 -18.87 14.68
C ILE A 215 -8.89 -17.89 13.67
N ILE A 216 -9.44 -16.75 14.14
CA ILE A 216 -10.01 -15.73 13.27
C ILE A 216 -8.92 -15.14 12.38
N ALA A 217 -7.72 -14.86 12.89
CA ALA A 217 -6.60 -14.34 12.09
C ALA A 217 -6.23 -15.30 10.95
N VAL A 218 -6.18 -16.61 11.22
CA VAL A 218 -5.91 -17.61 10.18
C VAL A 218 -7.04 -17.66 9.14
N LEU A 219 -8.30 -17.59 9.56
CA LEU A 219 -9.44 -17.56 8.65
C LEU A 219 -9.42 -16.29 7.76
N VAL A 220 -9.08 -15.14 8.34
CA VAL A 220 -8.95 -13.88 7.59
C VAL A 220 -7.82 -14.00 6.56
N ILE A 221 -6.65 -14.52 6.95
CA ILE A 221 -5.53 -14.75 6.02
C ILE A 221 -5.98 -15.66 4.87
N ALA A 222 -6.63 -16.77 5.17
CA ALA A 222 -7.13 -17.71 4.16
C ALA A 222 -8.14 -17.04 3.22
N ALA A 223 -9.07 -16.24 3.74
CA ALA A 223 -10.04 -15.50 2.95
C ALA A 223 -9.36 -14.44 2.05
N ILE A 224 -8.35 -13.72 2.56
CA ILE A 224 -7.58 -12.75 1.77
C ILE A 224 -6.88 -13.46 0.60
N VAL A 225 -6.18 -14.56 0.88
CA VAL A 225 -5.49 -15.33 -0.16
C VAL A 225 -6.48 -15.85 -1.20
N PHE A 226 -7.63 -16.39 -0.77
CA PHE A 226 -8.67 -16.91 -1.67
C PHE A 226 -9.20 -15.83 -2.63
N ILE A 227 -9.47 -14.63 -2.14
CA ILE A 227 -9.97 -13.52 -2.99
C ILE A 227 -8.87 -12.95 -3.88
N GLN A 228 -7.62 -12.88 -3.40
CA GLN A 228 -6.51 -12.38 -4.23
C GLN A 228 -6.09 -13.36 -5.33
N GLU A 229 -6.27 -14.66 -5.10
CA GLU A 229 -6.06 -15.70 -6.09
C GLU A 229 -7.26 -15.85 -7.05
N GLY A 230 -8.44 -15.38 -6.60
CA GLY A 230 -9.68 -15.47 -7.37
C GLY A 230 -9.57 -14.75 -8.72
N GLN A 231 -9.82 -15.47 -9.81
CA GLN A 231 -9.83 -14.93 -11.17
C GLN A 231 -10.95 -15.52 -12.01
N ARG A 232 -11.61 -14.66 -12.81
CA ARG A 232 -12.51 -15.08 -13.85
C ARG A 232 -11.78 -15.20 -15.18
N ARG A 233 -11.72 -16.38 -15.76
CA ARG A 233 -11.12 -16.63 -17.07
C ARG A 233 -12.14 -16.40 -18.17
N VAL A 234 -11.88 -15.39 -19.02
CA VAL A 234 -12.73 -15.09 -20.19
C VAL A 234 -12.09 -15.75 -21.41
N PRO A 235 -12.76 -16.69 -22.10
CA PRO A 235 -12.19 -17.38 -23.26
C PRO A 235 -12.08 -16.42 -24.45
N VAL A 236 -10.94 -16.44 -25.12
CA VAL A 236 -10.67 -15.71 -26.36
C VAL A 236 -10.19 -16.71 -27.40
N GLN A 237 -10.79 -16.68 -28.58
CA GLN A 237 -10.40 -17.51 -29.72
C GLN A 237 -9.72 -16.63 -30.77
N TYR A 238 -8.62 -17.12 -31.31
CA TYR A 238 -7.94 -16.49 -32.43
C TYR A 238 -8.22 -17.25 -33.71
N ALA A 239 -8.53 -16.51 -34.79
CA ALA A 239 -8.79 -17.10 -36.09
C ALA A 239 -7.56 -17.85 -36.60
N LYS A 240 -7.78 -19.02 -37.22
CA LYS A 240 -6.75 -19.75 -37.93
C LYS A 240 -6.22 -18.90 -39.09
N ARG A 241 -4.90 -18.72 -39.18
CA ARG A 241 -4.26 -18.02 -40.30
C ARG A 241 -3.57 -19.04 -41.17
N VAL A 242 -3.86 -19.02 -42.47
CA VAL A 242 -3.15 -19.79 -43.50
C VAL A 242 -2.13 -18.85 -44.12
N ARG A 243 -0.83 -19.22 -44.07
CA ARG A 243 0.24 -18.50 -44.73
C ARG A 243 0.95 -19.47 -45.67
N GLY A 244 0.63 -19.38 -46.94
CA GLY A 244 1.07 -20.37 -47.93
C GLY A 244 0.44 -21.74 -47.70
N THR A 245 1.21 -22.80 -47.67
CA THR A 245 0.78 -24.18 -47.42
C THR A 245 0.73 -24.54 -45.91
N ARG A 246 1.18 -23.65 -45.01
CA ARG A 246 1.18 -23.91 -43.58
C ARG A 246 -0.03 -23.26 -42.89
N MET A 247 -0.81 -24.12 -42.24
CA MET A 247 -1.95 -23.69 -41.40
C MET A 247 -1.45 -23.49 -39.99
N TYR A 248 -1.48 -22.22 -39.51
CA TYR A 248 -1.24 -21.90 -38.10
C TYR A 248 -2.55 -22.11 -37.33
N SER A 249 -2.53 -23.10 -36.45
CA SER A 249 -3.70 -23.40 -35.62
C SER A 249 -4.07 -22.19 -34.78
N GLY A 250 -5.29 -21.68 -34.91
CA GLY A 250 -5.83 -20.69 -34.00
C GLY A 250 -5.91 -21.28 -32.59
N GLY A 251 -5.21 -20.68 -31.63
CA GLY A 251 -5.23 -21.12 -30.24
C GLY A 251 -6.42 -20.51 -29.51
N ALA A 252 -7.03 -21.31 -28.61
CA ALA A 252 -7.92 -20.76 -27.59
C ALA A 252 -7.07 -20.33 -26.39
N THR A 253 -7.19 -19.08 -25.98
CA THR A 253 -6.56 -18.55 -24.77
C THR A 253 -7.60 -17.94 -23.84
N HIS A 254 -7.18 -17.56 -22.65
CA HIS A 254 -8.07 -16.97 -21.68
C HIS A 254 -7.49 -15.67 -21.14
N ILE A 255 -8.33 -14.64 -20.98
CA ILE A 255 -7.97 -13.42 -20.28
C ILE A 255 -8.30 -13.62 -18.80
N PRO A 256 -7.31 -13.62 -17.87
CA PRO A 256 -7.57 -13.73 -16.45
C PRO A 256 -7.99 -12.37 -15.91
N LEU A 257 -9.24 -12.21 -15.50
CA LEU A 257 -9.75 -11.04 -14.79
C LEU A 257 -9.72 -11.35 -13.29
N ARG A 258 -8.84 -10.70 -12.55
CA ARG A 258 -8.68 -10.91 -11.10
C ARG A 258 -9.83 -10.25 -10.34
N VAL A 259 -10.30 -10.87 -9.25
CA VAL A 259 -11.34 -10.31 -8.36
C VAL A 259 -10.80 -9.04 -7.69
N ASN A 260 -9.56 -9.08 -7.24
CA ASN A 260 -8.85 -7.91 -6.75
C ASN A 260 -7.73 -7.54 -7.74
N SER A 261 -8.06 -6.75 -8.76
CA SER A 261 -7.07 -6.23 -9.72
C SER A 261 -6.24 -5.08 -9.14
N ALA A 262 -6.76 -4.43 -8.12
CA ALA A 262 -6.15 -3.26 -7.48
C ALA A 262 -5.09 -3.62 -6.42
N GLY A 263 -5.04 -4.88 -5.97
CA GLY A 263 -4.09 -5.32 -4.93
C GLY A 263 -4.36 -4.66 -3.57
N VAL A 264 -3.29 -4.24 -2.90
CA VAL A 264 -3.33 -3.57 -1.59
C VAL A 264 -3.33 -2.05 -1.68
N ILE A 265 -3.09 -1.48 -2.86
CA ILE A 265 -2.94 -0.04 -3.08
C ILE A 265 -4.16 0.77 -2.63
N PRO A 266 -5.42 0.35 -2.91
CA PRO A 266 -6.61 1.07 -2.46
C PRO A 266 -6.70 1.24 -0.96
N ILE A 267 -6.23 0.25 -0.20
CA ILE A 267 -6.26 0.28 1.25
C ILE A 267 -5.23 1.29 1.79
N ILE A 268 -4.03 1.28 1.20
CA ILE A 268 -2.98 2.24 1.54
C ILE A 268 -3.45 3.67 1.24
N PHE A 269 -4.12 3.88 0.10
CA PHE A 269 -4.68 5.17 -0.28
C PHE A 269 -5.80 5.61 0.67
N ALA A 270 -6.73 4.70 1.01
CA ALA A 270 -7.83 4.99 1.92
C ALA A 270 -7.33 5.43 3.29
N ILE A 271 -6.33 4.73 3.87
CA ILE A 271 -5.75 5.12 5.16
C ILE A 271 -5.01 6.45 5.05
N SER A 272 -4.21 6.66 4.01
CA SER A 272 -3.44 7.89 3.83
C SER A 272 -4.35 9.11 3.73
N ILE A 273 -5.46 9.03 2.96
CA ILE A 273 -6.44 10.11 2.86
C ILE A 273 -7.23 10.28 4.18
N LEU A 274 -7.53 9.19 4.86
CA LEU A 274 -8.25 9.26 6.14
C LEU A 274 -7.41 9.96 7.23
N LEU A 275 -6.10 9.73 7.22
CA LEU A 275 -5.18 10.32 8.19
C LEU A 275 -4.90 11.81 7.92
N LEU A 276 -4.93 12.27 6.67
CA LEU A 276 -4.61 13.65 6.30
C LEU A 276 -5.45 14.71 7.04
N PRO A 277 -6.81 14.65 7.05
CA PRO A 277 -7.62 15.65 7.74
C PRO A 277 -7.36 15.69 9.24
N SER A 278 -7.19 14.52 9.87
CA SER A 278 -6.93 14.42 11.29
C SER A 278 -5.56 14.98 11.68
N GLN A 279 -4.51 14.75 10.84
CA GLN A 279 -3.19 15.34 11.04
C GLN A 279 -3.25 16.86 10.93
N VAL A 280 -3.86 17.38 9.86
CA VAL A 280 -4.00 18.82 9.66
C VAL A 280 -4.81 19.44 10.81
N ALA A 281 -5.91 18.82 11.21
CA ALA A 281 -6.73 19.31 12.32
C ALA A 281 -5.95 19.38 13.65
N GLN A 282 -5.10 18.39 13.96
CA GLN A 282 -4.29 18.42 15.18
C GLN A 282 -3.38 19.66 15.29
N TYR A 283 -2.96 20.25 14.17
CA TYR A 283 -2.16 21.48 14.20
C TYR A 283 -2.95 22.68 14.66
N PHE A 284 -4.26 22.71 14.40
CA PHE A 284 -5.16 23.82 14.69
C PHE A 284 -5.97 23.65 15.98
N THR A 285 -5.85 22.54 16.70
CA THR A 285 -6.59 22.31 17.96
C THR A 285 -6.31 23.36 19.03
N ASN A 286 -5.13 23.99 18.99
CA ASN A 286 -4.73 25.04 19.93
C ASN A 286 -4.54 26.40 19.23
N SER A 287 -5.29 26.67 18.16
CA SER A 287 -5.28 27.96 17.49
C SER A 287 -5.96 29.01 18.37
N ASP A 288 -5.46 30.25 18.33
CA ASP A 288 -6.06 31.40 19.03
C ASP A 288 -7.43 31.79 18.45
N THR A 289 -7.75 31.34 17.23
CA THR A 289 -9.01 31.61 16.55
C THR A 289 -10.05 30.55 16.93
N GLU A 290 -11.07 30.92 17.67
CA GLU A 290 -12.09 30.01 18.24
C GLU A 290 -12.79 29.14 17.19
N TRP A 291 -13.19 29.69 16.03
CA TRP A 291 -13.87 28.89 15.01
C TRP A 291 -12.93 27.80 14.42
N LEU A 292 -11.64 28.13 14.24
CA LEU A 292 -10.64 27.21 13.73
C LEU A 292 -10.35 26.07 14.74
N LYS A 293 -10.26 26.45 16.03
CA LYS A 293 -10.14 25.50 17.14
C LYS A 293 -11.34 24.56 17.22
N ASN A 294 -12.55 25.11 17.11
CA ASN A 294 -13.79 24.32 17.18
C ASN A 294 -13.93 23.37 15.99
N LEU A 295 -13.58 23.80 14.78
CA LEU A 295 -13.52 22.93 13.61
C LEU A 295 -12.48 21.84 13.78
N ALA A 296 -11.27 22.19 14.21
CA ALA A 296 -10.18 21.25 14.39
C ALA A 296 -10.51 20.19 15.44
N THR A 297 -11.03 20.60 16.62
CA THR A 297 -11.48 19.68 17.66
C THR A 297 -12.66 18.83 17.21
N GLY A 298 -13.60 19.38 16.44
CA GLY A 298 -14.70 18.64 15.83
C GLY A 298 -14.21 17.53 14.91
N VAL A 299 -13.25 17.83 14.02
CA VAL A 299 -12.62 16.83 13.12
C VAL A 299 -11.91 15.76 13.94
N VAL A 300 -11.04 16.14 14.88
CA VAL A 300 -10.30 15.16 15.71
C VAL A 300 -11.26 14.24 16.46
N ASN A 301 -12.32 14.79 17.10
CA ASN A 301 -13.31 14.00 17.81
C ASN A 301 -14.11 13.08 16.89
N ALA A 302 -14.45 13.54 15.67
CA ALA A 302 -15.11 12.72 14.67
C ALA A 302 -14.26 11.50 14.27
N PHE A 303 -12.94 11.68 14.10
CA PHE A 303 -12.02 10.59 13.79
C PHE A 303 -11.64 9.70 14.99
N GLN A 304 -11.87 10.17 16.22
CA GLN A 304 -11.76 9.33 17.42
C GLN A 304 -12.99 8.44 17.64
N ASN A 305 -14.14 8.79 17.04
CA ASN A 305 -15.31 7.93 17.07
C ASN A 305 -15.09 6.69 16.21
N THR A 306 -14.99 5.52 16.86
CA THR A 306 -14.69 4.23 16.21
C THR A 306 -15.67 3.89 15.08
N VAL A 307 -16.96 4.19 15.26
CA VAL A 307 -17.99 3.90 14.26
C VAL A 307 -17.83 4.78 13.02
N LEU A 308 -17.63 6.07 13.22
CA LEU A 308 -17.45 7.03 12.11
C LEU A 308 -16.15 6.76 11.36
N TYR A 309 -15.06 6.51 12.11
CA TYR A 309 -13.75 6.15 11.52
C TYR A 309 -13.84 4.89 10.65
N ASN A 310 -14.39 3.82 11.19
CA ASN A 310 -14.52 2.55 10.47
C ASN A 310 -15.48 2.65 9.28
N GLY A 311 -16.58 3.40 9.41
CA GLY A 311 -17.52 3.67 8.31
C GLY A 311 -16.87 4.46 7.18
N ALA A 312 -16.17 5.55 7.50
CA ALA A 312 -15.43 6.34 6.52
C ALA A 312 -14.31 5.51 5.84
N TYR A 313 -13.59 4.72 6.63
CA TYR A 313 -12.55 3.85 6.12
C TYR A 313 -13.10 2.79 5.16
N PHE A 314 -14.19 2.12 5.52
CA PHE A 314 -14.89 1.17 4.65
C PHE A 314 -15.28 1.80 3.31
N VAL A 315 -15.96 2.96 3.35
CA VAL A 315 -16.41 3.68 2.15
C VAL A 315 -15.22 4.09 1.27
N LEU A 316 -14.14 4.61 1.88
CA LEU A 316 -12.94 4.99 1.14
C LEU A 316 -12.25 3.79 0.49
N VAL A 317 -12.12 2.65 1.19
CA VAL A 317 -11.54 1.43 0.61
C VAL A 317 -12.36 0.96 -0.59
N VAL A 318 -13.70 0.94 -0.48
CA VAL A 318 -14.59 0.59 -1.59
C VAL A 318 -14.42 1.57 -2.74
N ALA A 319 -14.48 2.88 -2.49
CA ALA A 319 -14.35 3.91 -3.51
C ALA A 319 -13.00 3.84 -4.24
N PHE A 320 -11.90 3.71 -3.50
CA PHE A 320 -10.56 3.58 -4.11
C PHE A 320 -10.36 2.27 -4.85
N THR A 321 -11.00 1.19 -4.44
CA THR A 321 -10.95 -0.08 -5.19
C THR A 321 -11.60 0.07 -6.55
N PHE A 322 -12.77 0.72 -6.63
CA PHE A 322 -13.43 1.04 -7.90
C PHE A 322 -12.59 1.99 -8.75
N PHE A 323 -12.11 3.07 -8.14
CA PHE A 323 -11.29 4.07 -8.81
C PHE A 323 -10.03 3.44 -9.43
N TYR A 324 -9.27 2.66 -8.63
CA TYR A 324 -8.03 2.05 -9.09
C TYR A 324 -8.28 0.96 -10.15
N THR A 325 -9.35 0.18 -10.01
CA THR A 325 -9.71 -0.83 -11.01
C THR A 325 -10.08 -0.18 -12.34
N ALA A 326 -10.84 0.93 -12.32
CA ALA A 326 -11.19 1.68 -13.52
C ALA A 326 -9.95 2.27 -14.22
N PHE A 327 -8.95 2.69 -13.44
CA PHE A 327 -7.68 3.19 -13.96
C PHE A 327 -6.80 2.08 -14.54
N THR A 328 -6.70 0.94 -13.87
CA THR A 328 -5.81 -0.16 -14.27
C THR A 328 -6.35 -0.96 -15.45
N PHE A 329 -7.66 -1.08 -15.55
CA PHE A 329 -8.32 -1.86 -16.59
C PHE A 329 -9.21 -0.97 -17.47
N VAL A 330 -8.69 -0.65 -18.67
CA VAL A 330 -9.46 0.10 -19.69
C VAL A 330 -10.05 -0.89 -20.69
N PRO A 331 -11.40 -1.17 -20.64
CA PRO A 331 -12.01 -2.19 -21.47
C PRO A 331 -11.85 -1.97 -22.98
N ASN A 332 -11.84 -0.71 -23.41
CA ASN A 332 -11.68 -0.34 -24.82
C ASN A 332 -10.30 -0.76 -25.36
N ASP A 333 -9.22 -0.47 -24.63
CA ASP A 333 -7.86 -0.80 -25.05
C ASP A 333 -7.67 -2.31 -25.16
N VAL A 334 -8.26 -3.07 -24.22
CA VAL A 334 -8.21 -4.54 -24.23
C VAL A 334 -9.00 -5.10 -25.43
N ALA A 335 -10.20 -4.58 -25.69
CA ALA A 335 -11.03 -5.01 -26.81
C ALA A 335 -10.38 -4.68 -28.16
N ASP A 336 -9.76 -3.51 -28.30
CA ASP A 336 -9.04 -3.11 -29.51
C ASP A 336 -7.79 -3.97 -29.73
N ASN A 337 -7.06 -4.31 -28.68
CA ASN A 337 -5.92 -5.23 -28.76
C ASN A 337 -6.36 -6.64 -29.22
N ILE A 338 -7.45 -7.19 -28.64
CA ILE A 338 -8.01 -8.48 -29.08
C ILE A 338 -8.35 -8.41 -30.56
N LYS A 339 -9.05 -7.35 -31.00
CA LYS A 339 -9.43 -7.15 -32.41
C LYS A 339 -8.22 -7.05 -33.34
N ARG A 340 -7.16 -6.29 -32.96
CA ARG A 340 -5.93 -6.12 -33.75
C ARG A 340 -5.22 -7.46 -34.01
N TYR A 341 -5.22 -8.34 -33.01
CA TYR A 341 -4.61 -9.67 -33.14
C TYR A 341 -5.52 -10.72 -33.76
N GLY A 342 -6.72 -10.32 -34.24
CA GLY A 342 -7.69 -11.21 -34.87
C GLY A 342 -8.38 -12.17 -33.90
N GLY A 343 -8.39 -11.81 -32.60
CA GLY A 343 -9.10 -12.55 -31.56
C GLY A 343 -10.56 -12.10 -31.43
N PHE A 344 -11.39 -12.98 -30.89
CA PHE A 344 -12.78 -12.68 -30.55
C PHE A 344 -13.22 -13.51 -29.32
N ILE A 345 -14.20 -13.00 -28.60
CA ILE A 345 -14.86 -13.73 -27.53
C ILE A 345 -16.02 -14.51 -28.14
N PRO A 346 -16.16 -15.83 -27.92
CA PRO A 346 -17.25 -16.62 -28.46
C PRO A 346 -18.62 -16.01 -28.11
N GLY A 347 -19.45 -15.81 -29.14
CA GLY A 347 -20.79 -15.22 -29.00
C GLY A 347 -20.85 -13.70 -28.91
N ILE A 348 -19.70 -12.97 -28.99
CA ILE A 348 -19.63 -11.50 -28.89
C ILE A 348 -18.87 -10.94 -30.09
N ARG A 349 -19.47 -9.91 -30.74
CA ARG A 349 -18.84 -9.25 -31.90
C ARG A 349 -17.58 -8.48 -31.42
N PRO A 350 -16.43 -8.57 -32.18
CA PRO A 350 -15.23 -7.83 -31.88
C PRO A 350 -15.47 -6.30 -31.88
N GLY A 351 -14.77 -5.58 -31.02
CA GLY A 351 -14.83 -4.12 -30.89
C GLY A 351 -15.69 -3.66 -29.71
N ARG A 352 -16.53 -2.65 -29.90
CA ARG A 352 -17.32 -2.01 -28.83
C ARG A 352 -18.16 -2.99 -27.98
N PRO A 353 -18.88 -3.98 -28.57
CA PRO A 353 -19.62 -4.97 -27.77
C PRO A 353 -18.71 -5.81 -26.86
N THR A 354 -17.48 -6.11 -27.29
CA THR A 354 -16.48 -6.78 -26.47
C THR A 354 -16.05 -5.91 -25.29
N ALA A 355 -15.81 -4.61 -25.52
CA ALA A 355 -15.48 -3.67 -24.46
C ALA A 355 -16.60 -3.54 -23.42
N GLU A 356 -17.84 -3.43 -23.85
CA GLU A 356 -19.03 -3.37 -22.99
C GLU A 356 -19.21 -4.65 -22.15
N PHE A 357 -18.95 -5.81 -22.74
CA PHE A 357 -19.00 -7.09 -22.03
C PHE A 357 -17.90 -7.16 -20.95
N LEU A 358 -16.65 -6.86 -21.32
CA LEU A 358 -15.52 -6.86 -20.39
C LEU A 358 -15.74 -5.85 -19.25
N GLY A 359 -16.24 -4.65 -19.56
CA GLY A 359 -16.56 -3.63 -18.57
C GLY A 359 -17.61 -4.13 -17.56
N ARG A 360 -18.71 -4.75 -18.03
CA ARG A 360 -19.74 -5.34 -17.14
C ARG A 360 -19.18 -6.45 -16.26
N VAL A 361 -18.33 -7.31 -16.81
CA VAL A 361 -17.70 -8.39 -16.04
C VAL A 361 -16.79 -7.82 -14.96
N VAL A 362 -15.93 -6.88 -15.31
CA VAL A 362 -14.99 -6.24 -14.37
C VAL A 362 -15.75 -5.51 -13.27
N THR A 363 -16.75 -4.70 -13.60
CA THR A 363 -17.55 -3.98 -12.59
C THR A 363 -18.20 -4.95 -11.58
N ARG A 364 -18.80 -6.05 -12.05
CA ARG A 364 -19.41 -7.05 -11.15
C ARG A 364 -18.40 -7.73 -10.24
N ILE A 365 -17.22 -8.05 -10.77
CA ILE A 365 -16.15 -8.69 -9.98
C ILE A 365 -15.59 -7.68 -8.97
N THR A 366 -15.42 -6.42 -9.38
CA THR A 366 -14.92 -5.35 -8.51
C THR A 366 -15.87 -5.05 -7.36
N ILE A 367 -17.19 -5.13 -7.55
CA ILE A 367 -18.15 -4.98 -6.44
C ILE A 367 -17.87 -6.00 -5.34
N ALA A 368 -17.73 -7.28 -5.70
CA ALA A 368 -17.46 -8.34 -4.74
C ALA A 368 -16.09 -8.16 -4.07
N GLY A 369 -15.05 -7.82 -4.85
CA GLY A 369 -13.70 -7.56 -4.34
C GLY A 369 -13.63 -6.35 -3.41
N ALA A 370 -14.28 -5.24 -3.77
CA ALA A 370 -14.30 -4.00 -3.01
C ALA A 370 -15.03 -4.16 -1.66
N LEU A 371 -16.21 -4.80 -1.67
CA LEU A 371 -16.94 -5.11 -0.44
C LEU A 371 -16.11 -6.02 0.50
N PHE A 372 -15.49 -7.05 -0.06
CA PHE A 372 -14.63 -7.93 0.70
C PHE A 372 -13.45 -7.17 1.33
N LEU A 373 -12.72 -6.36 0.54
CA LEU A 373 -11.61 -5.55 1.03
C LEU A 373 -12.06 -4.57 2.12
N GLY A 374 -13.21 -3.92 1.95
CA GLY A 374 -13.79 -3.03 2.95
C GLY A 374 -14.12 -3.75 4.26
N ILE A 375 -14.75 -4.94 4.19
CA ILE A 375 -15.06 -5.76 5.37
C ILE A 375 -13.77 -6.17 6.08
N VAL A 376 -12.79 -6.71 5.34
CA VAL A 376 -11.50 -7.13 5.91
C VAL A 376 -10.74 -5.95 6.52
N ALA A 377 -10.84 -4.77 5.93
CA ALA A 377 -10.18 -3.56 6.46
C ALA A 377 -10.73 -3.13 7.84
N VAL A 378 -12.04 -3.27 8.06
CA VAL A 378 -12.73 -2.87 9.30
C VAL A 378 -12.79 -4.01 10.33
N MET A 379 -12.72 -5.27 9.88
CA MET A 379 -12.91 -6.46 10.71
C MET A 379 -12.04 -6.52 11.98
N PRO A 380 -10.78 -6.09 11.99
CA PRO A 380 -9.94 -6.18 13.19
C PRO A 380 -10.33 -5.27 14.33
N THR A 381 -10.84 -4.09 14.00
CA THR A 381 -11.42 -3.19 15.00
C THR A 381 -12.65 -3.86 15.65
N LEU A 382 -13.51 -4.46 14.83
CA LEU A 382 -14.69 -5.18 15.34
C LEU A 382 -14.31 -6.38 16.20
N ILE A 383 -13.32 -7.18 15.77
CA ILE A 383 -12.85 -8.34 16.53
C ILE A 383 -12.17 -7.90 17.84
N GLY A 384 -11.35 -6.84 17.80
CA GLY A 384 -10.72 -6.28 18.98
C GLY A 384 -11.74 -5.82 20.04
N ASP A 385 -12.85 -5.21 19.60
CA ASP A 385 -13.96 -4.80 20.48
C ASP A 385 -14.72 -6.00 21.07
N LEU A 386 -14.94 -7.05 20.28
CA LEU A 386 -15.65 -8.27 20.73
C LEU A 386 -14.80 -9.15 21.64
N THR A 387 -13.50 -9.27 21.41
CA THR A 387 -12.60 -10.13 22.17
C THR A 387 -11.95 -9.43 23.37
N GLY A 388 -12.04 -8.10 23.46
CA GLY A 388 -11.35 -7.30 24.47
C GLY A 388 -9.83 -7.20 24.26
N VAL A 389 -9.29 -7.76 23.18
CA VAL A 389 -7.85 -7.77 22.88
C VAL A 389 -7.48 -6.49 22.14
N GLN A 390 -7.28 -5.41 22.87
CA GLN A 390 -7.03 -4.08 22.26
C GLN A 390 -5.63 -3.94 21.65
N THR A 391 -4.65 -4.67 22.15
CA THR A 391 -3.26 -4.65 21.64
C THR A 391 -3.14 -5.10 20.18
N LEU A 392 -4.09 -5.90 19.69
CA LEU A 392 -4.11 -6.43 18.33
C LEU A 392 -5.04 -5.65 17.36
N ARG A 393 -5.72 -4.59 17.83
CA ARG A 393 -6.56 -3.72 16.98
C ARG A 393 -5.82 -3.17 15.75
N LEU A 394 -4.52 -2.91 15.91
CA LEU A 394 -3.66 -2.38 14.83
C LEU A 394 -3.27 -3.45 13.79
N GLY A 395 -3.53 -4.74 14.07
CA GLY A 395 -3.00 -5.85 13.27
C GLY A 395 -3.71 -6.13 11.96
N GLY A 396 -4.95 -5.71 11.74
CA GLY A 396 -5.73 -6.24 10.63
C GLY A 396 -5.48 -5.60 9.29
N THR A 397 -5.36 -4.28 9.24
CA THR A 397 -4.89 -3.61 8.03
C THR A 397 -3.47 -4.06 7.69
N SER A 398 -2.65 -4.29 8.73
CA SER A 398 -1.31 -4.84 8.62
C SER A 398 -1.31 -6.24 8.03
N ILE A 399 -2.19 -7.14 8.50
CA ILE A 399 -2.32 -8.50 7.96
C ILE A 399 -2.69 -8.47 6.49
N LEU A 400 -3.62 -7.60 6.09
CA LEU A 400 -4.04 -7.48 4.71
C LEU A 400 -2.91 -6.98 3.80
N ILE A 401 -2.14 -5.98 4.25
CA ILE A 401 -0.98 -5.47 3.52
C ILE A 401 0.10 -6.56 3.43
N VAL A 402 0.42 -7.22 4.54
CA VAL A 402 1.44 -8.27 4.58
C VAL A 402 1.08 -9.43 3.64
N VAL A 403 -0.13 -9.97 3.75
CA VAL A 403 -0.58 -11.07 2.89
C VAL A 403 -0.63 -10.64 1.43
N GLY A 404 -1.11 -9.42 1.16
CA GLY A 404 -1.18 -8.87 -0.19
C GLY A 404 0.18 -8.75 -0.86
N VAL A 405 1.16 -8.19 -0.15
CA VAL A 405 2.53 -8.05 -0.66
C VAL A 405 3.17 -9.42 -0.89
N VAL A 406 2.98 -10.37 0.03
CA VAL A 406 3.50 -11.74 -0.13
C VAL A 406 2.91 -12.43 -1.36
N VAL A 407 1.58 -12.40 -1.52
CA VAL A 407 0.91 -13.02 -2.69
C VAL A 407 1.35 -12.38 -4.00
N GLU A 408 1.43 -11.04 -4.05
CA GLU A 408 1.88 -10.32 -5.24
C GLU A 408 3.34 -10.65 -5.60
N THR A 409 4.21 -10.72 -4.60
CA THR A 409 5.62 -11.07 -4.77
C THR A 409 5.77 -12.50 -5.27
N MET A 410 5.02 -13.44 -4.70
CA MET A 410 5.04 -14.83 -5.14
C MET A 410 4.64 -14.96 -6.62
N LYS A 411 3.59 -14.25 -7.05
CA LYS A 411 3.16 -14.23 -8.46
C LYS A 411 4.24 -13.67 -9.39
N GLN A 412 4.96 -12.64 -8.96
CA GLN A 412 6.04 -12.06 -9.74
C GLN A 412 7.23 -13.01 -9.84
N LEU A 413 7.59 -13.71 -8.74
CA LEU A 413 8.61 -14.74 -8.74
C LEU A 413 8.25 -15.91 -9.66
N GLU A 414 7.01 -16.40 -9.57
CA GLU A 414 6.52 -17.46 -10.48
C GLU A 414 6.59 -17.04 -11.95
N ALA A 415 6.17 -15.82 -12.27
CA ALA A 415 6.24 -15.29 -13.63
C ALA A 415 7.70 -15.21 -14.15
N GLN A 416 8.65 -14.76 -13.32
CA GLN A 416 10.05 -14.68 -13.69
C GLN A 416 10.70 -16.08 -13.84
N LEU A 417 10.32 -17.05 -13.01
CA LEU A 417 10.77 -18.45 -13.15
C LEU A 417 10.23 -19.09 -14.42
N LEU A 418 8.97 -18.86 -14.76
CA LEU A 418 8.36 -19.36 -15.99
C LEU A 418 9.06 -18.80 -17.25
N MET A 419 9.31 -17.48 -17.29
CA MET A 419 10.04 -16.89 -18.42
C MET A 419 11.40 -17.53 -18.61
N ARG A 420 12.12 -17.81 -17.55
CA ARG A 420 13.43 -18.47 -17.60
C ARG A 420 13.36 -19.92 -18.09
N SER A 421 12.34 -20.67 -17.70
CA SER A 421 12.16 -22.05 -18.17
C SER A 421 11.97 -22.10 -19.69
N TYR A 422 11.32 -21.09 -20.28
CA TYR A 422 11.17 -20.97 -21.72
C TYR A 422 12.48 -20.58 -22.43
N GLU A 423 13.30 -19.71 -21.85
CA GLU A 423 14.64 -19.38 -22.42
C GLU A 423 15.58 -20.58 -22.44
N GLY A 424 15.49 -21.49 -21.46
CA GLY A 424 16.25 -22.73 -21.42
C GLY A 424 15.87 -23.76 -22.50
N PHE A 425 14.66 -23.64 -23.09
CA PHE A 425 14.22 -24.49 -24.20
C PHE A 425 14.64 -23.97 -25.57
N ILE A 426 15.09 -22.72 -25.67
CA ILE A 426 15.46 -22.06 -26.94
C ILE A 426 17.01 -22.13 -27.18
N ARG A 427 17.76 -22.47 -26.14
CA ARG A 427 19.20 -22.80 -26.22
C ARG A 427 19.39 -24.30 -26.35
#